data_d6758f70ff884bc640b1c5f2c98faf9b
#
_entry.id   d6758f70ff884bc640b1c5f2c98faf9b
#
_cell.length_a   1.000
_cell.length_b   1.000
_cell.length_c   1.000
_cell.angle_alpha   90.00
_cell.angle_beta   90.00
_cell.angle_gamma   90.00
#
_symmetry.space_group_name_H-M   'P 1'
#
loop_
_entity.id
_entity.type
_entity.pdbx_description
1 polymer ?
#
loop_
_entity_poly.entity_id
_entity_poly.type
_entity_poly.pdbx_seq_one_letter_code
_entity_poly.pdbx_strand_id
1 'polypeptide(L)'
;LGVYFQKDETANLPFLMAFGGRLVNDEGRFCADSEDFLRGLSWINELKKQQLIPTDSGGRTANDIWTAFGRERRVAVGAFGLWGIDALKKKFPMNFSVVHFPTGTNSKNGAFLGTSGLYVFKHPDRERVKMAMKLAKFLTSGDNQKDLLHYTQFPTRSSAGNIYADDPHMTAAWKILQEGQSTYADSRWPQVDEELQSSLQQALLEKLPADKAMQAVAERANRILSVESGSMKDDINQSSLFAKTVAAISVLALIFALISRQAHLIMVIPAVSITGLFLFYPLADALLLAFRDYRIGEVGGYTIENFVRAINDPKFVKAGWNTLIYSLVVVPANVFTALVVASLIYGMKGWLKNFFRAAYYLPGVASVVVLTMVWRWIFNTEVGLCNTTLRWLGMAPIGWLTDPDIAFWSVIISGILKSPGGSMLIYLASMANIPQSLYESADIEGAGPLRKWWHITVPLLSGTTTFLMITGAIAALQVFAQVLMLTDGGPGISTQVVVYRVYTSAFRDFDFGL
;
A
#
# COMPACT_ATOMS: atom_id res chain seq x y z
N LEU A 1 -10.71 27.57 -2.53
CA LEU A 1 -10.14 26.85 -1.41
C LEU A 1 -8.69 27.30 -1.16
N GLY A 2 -8.27 27.40 0.11
CA GLY A 2 -6.95 27.90 0.48
C GLY A 2 -5.84 26.88 0.18
N VAL A 3 -5.83 25.74 0.85
CA VAL A 3 -4.79 24.71 0.77
C VAL A 3 -5.38 23.32 0.89
N TYR A 4 -4.71 22.30 0.31
CA TYR A 4 -4.99 20.88 0.58
C TYR A 4 -3.88 20.27 1.43
N PHE A 5 -4.26 19.50 2.44
CA PHE A 5 -3.37 18.66 3.22
C PHE A 5 -3.40 17.24 2.66
N GLN A 6 -2.22 16.67 2.50
CA GLN A 6 -2.03 15.34 1.93
C GLN A 6 -2.17 14.25 3.01
N LYS A 7 -2.28 13.01 2.58
CA LYS A 7 -2.13 11.87 3.48
C LYS A 7 -0.68 11.63 3.90
N ASP A 8 0.27 12.17 3.13
CA ASP A 8 1.70 12.10 3.40
C ASP A 8 2.10 13.18 4.42
N GLU A 9 2.62 12.78 5.57
CA GLU A 9 3.01 13.68 6.66
C GLU A 9 4.15 14.62 6.26
N THR A 10 5.08 14.18 5.41
CA THR A 10 6.22 15.00 4.96
C THR A 10 5.77 16.33 4.36
N ALA A 11 4.66 16.31 3.63
CA ALA A 11 4.09 17.52 3.05
C ALA A 11 3.34 18.39 4.06
N ASN A 12 2.85 17.80 5.16
CA ASN A 12 2.10 18.49 6.20
C ASN A 12 2.99 19.00 7.33
N LEU A 13 4.13 18.36 7.57
CA LEU A 13 5.06 18.70 8.65
C LEU A 13 5.44 20.19 8.69
N PRO A 14 5.73 20.89 7.58
CA PRO A 14 6.04 22.30 7.63
C PRO A 14 4.92 23.17 8.26
N PHE A 15 3.66 22.81 8.04
CA PHE A 15 2.53 23.52 8.64
C PHE A 15 2.37 23.19 10.12
N LEU A 16 2.63 21.95 10.53
CA LEU A 16 2.59 21.53 11.94
C LEU A 16 3.73 22.14 12.73
N MET A 17 4.89 22.29 12.10
CA MET A 17 6.08 22.91 12.71
C MET A 17 6.05 24.44 12.69
N ALA A 18 5.09 25.06 11.97
CA ALA A 18 4.95 26.51 11.85
C ALA A 18 4.81 27.25 13.19
N PHE A 19 4.41 26.56 14.25
CA PHE A 19 4.24 27.10 15.61
C PHE A 19 5.41 26.77 16.55
N GLY A 20 6.52 26.25 16.03
CA GLY A 20 7.70 25.90 16.83
C GLY A 20 7.78 24.42 17.21
N GLY A 21 6.80 23.61 16.83
CA GLY A 21 6.81 22.15 17.04
C GLY A 21 8.01 21.48 16.39
N ARG A 22 8.52 20.44 17.04
CA ARG A 22 9.61 19.58 16.54
C ARG A 22 9.17 18.14 16.61
N LEU A 23 9.72 17.30 15.73
CA LEU A 23 9.49 15.85 15.80
C LEU A 23 10.36 15.20 16.87
N VAL A 24 11.59 15.68 17.00
CA VAL A 24 12.55 15.16 17.98
C VAL A 24 13.21 16.36 18.68
N ASN A 25 13.32 16.29 20.00
CA ASN A 25 13.98 17.32 20.80
C ASN A 25 15.52 17.14 20.82
N ASP A 26 16.22 18.06 21.47
CA ASP A 26 17.70 18.04 21.54
C ASP A 26 18.26 16.82 22.31
N GLU A 27 17.43 16.13 23.09
CA GLU A 27 17.75 14.90 23.82
C GLU A 27 17.51 13.63 22.98
N GLY A 28 17.05 13.76 21.72
CA GLY A 28 16.72 12.63 20.86
C GLY A 28 15.37 11.98 21.15
N ARG A 29 14.53 12.59 21.99
CA ARG A 29 13.18 12.12 22.29
C ARG A 29 12.19 12.62 21.26
N PHE A 30 11.33 11.73 20.79
CA PHE A 30 10.20 12.10 19.91
C PHE A 30 9.17 12.92 20.71
N CYS A 31 8.74 14.06 20.15
CA CYS A 31 7.94 15.08 20.87
C CYS A 31 6.81 15.70 20.00
N ALA A 32 6.23 14.94 19.09
CA ALA A 32 5.04 15.39 18.34
C ALA A 32 3.78 15.57 19.22
N ASP A 33 3.82 15.14 20.46
CA ASP A 33 2.83 15.40 21.51
C ASP A 33 3.00 16.76 22.22
N SER A 34 4.01 17.55 21.84
CA SER A 34 4.27 18.88 22.42
C SER A 34 3.15 19.86 22.11
N GLU A 35 2.93 20.84 22.99
CA GLU A 35 1.90 21.87 22.84
C GLU A 35 2.04 22.63 21.52
N ASP A 36 3.27 22.94 21.11
CA ASP A 36 3.54 23.67 19.87
C ASP A 36 3.19 22.85 18.62
N PHE A 37 3.44 21.53 18.62
CA PHE A 37 3.04 20.66 17.52
C PHE A 37 1.51 20.48 17.46
N LEU A 38 0.86 20.28 18.61
CA LEU A 38 -0.59 20.20 18.73
C LEU A 38 -1.29 21.50 18.34
N ARG A 39 -0.66 22.65 18.57
CA ARG A 39 -1.17 23.97 18.11
C ARG A 39 -1.22 24.05 16.59
N GLY A 40 -0.20 23.52 15.88
CA GLY A 40 -0.20 23.41 14.43
C GLY A 40 -1.34 22.55 13.90
N LEU A 41 -1.57 21.40 14.52
CA LEU A 41 -2.67 20.50 14.17
C LEU A 41 -4.05 21.10 14.45
N SER A 42 -4.21 21.79 15.58
CA SER A 42 -5.42 22.51 15.92
C SER A 42 -5.74 23.64 14.93
N TRP A 43 -4.71 24.35 14.46
CA TRP A 43 -4.87 25.39 13.43
C TRP A 43 -5.36 24.81 12.10
N ILE A 44 -4.85 23.64 11.66
CA ILE A 44 -5.34 22.97 10.45
C ILE A 44 -6.83 22.59 10.61
N ASN A 45 -7.22 22.06 11.76
CA ASN A 45 -8.61 21.72 12.04
C ASN A 45 -9.53 22.95 12.07
N GLU A 46 -9.03 24.10 12.54
CA GLU A 46 -9.77 25.36 12.50
C GLU A 46 -9.99 25.85 11.05
N LEU A 47 -8.98 25.75 10.18
CA LEU A 47 -9.15 26.06 8.75
C LEU A 47 -10.22 25.18 8.09
N LYS A 48 -10.36 23.93 8.55
CA LYS A 48 -11.38 23.01 8.07
C LYS A 48 -12.78 23.43 8.51
N LYS A 49 -12.97 23.80 9.80
CA LYS A 49 -14.23 24.33 10.32
C LYS A 49 -14.68 25.60 9.61
N GLN A 50 -13.72 26.47 9.25
CA GLN A 50 -13.97 27.68 8.48
C GLN A 50 -14.18 27.41 6.97
N GLN A 51 -14.21 26.16 6.52
CA GLN A 51 -14.37 25.77 5.12
C GLN A 51 -13.29 26.34 4.17
N LEU A 52 -12.12 26.69 4.70
CA LEU A 52 -10.98 27.16 3.93
C LEU A 52 -10.20 26.02 3.29
N ILE A 53 -10.37 24.82 3.80
CA ILE A 53 -9.80 23.56 3.25
C ILE A 53 -10.91 22.51 3.12
N PRO A 54 -10.73 21.52 2.21
CA PRO A 54 -11.71 20.44 2.07
C PRO A 54 -11.85 19.58 3.32
N THR A 55 -13.04 19.04 3.53
CA THR A 55 -13.32 18.15 4.67
C THR A 55 -12.54 16.84 4.63
N ASP A 56 -12.18 16.37 3.45
CA ASP A 56 -11.35 15.19 3.19
C ASP A 56 -9.84 15.49 3.09
N SER A 57 -9.42 16.68 3.52
CA SER A 57 -7.99 17.01 3.70
C SER A 57 -7.34 16.01 4.66
N GLY A 58 -6.14 15.53 4.31
CA GLY A 58 -5.47 14.43 5.01
C GLY A 58 -5.74 13.04 4.41
N GLY A 59 -6.82 12.87 3.63
CA GLY A 59 -7.08 11.65 2.86
C GLY A 59 -6.59 11.69 1.41
N ARG A 60 -6.20 12.85 0.92
CA ARG A 60 -5.82 13.08 -0.48
C ARG A 60 -4.37 12.75 -0.76
N THR A 61 -4.10 12.22 -1.97
CA THR A 61 -2.73 11.93 -2.43
C THR A 61 -2.09 13.16 -3.05
N ALA A 62 -0.75 13.14 -3.20
CA ALA A 62 -0.01 14.17 -3.92
C ALA A 62 -0.56 14.43 -5.34
N ASN A 63 -0.99 13.38 -6.06
CA ASN A 63 -1.56 13.52 -7.41
C ASN A 63 -2.90 14.29 -7.42
N ASP A 64 -3.72 14.13 -6.38
CA ASP A 64 -4.98 14.85 -6.27
C ASP A 64 -4.71 16.35 -6.07
N ILE A 65 -3.69 16.69 -5.28
CA ILE A 65 -3.28 18.08 -5.05
C ILE A 65 -2.64 18.69 -6.29
N TRP A 66 -1.80 17.92 -7.01
CA TRP A 66 -1.27 18.32 -8.30
C TRP A 66 -2.37 18.70 -9.29
N THR A 67 -3.40 17.89 -9.36
CA THR A 67 -4.55 18.13 -10.24
C THR A 67 -5.30 19.38 -9.80
N ALA A 68 -5.59 19.50 -8.52
CA ALA A 68 -6.34 20.64 -7.97
C ALA A 68 -5.59 21.98 -8.09
N PHE A 69 -4.28 21.98 -7.86
CA PHE A 69 -3.44 23.19 -7.93
C PHE A 69 -3.04 23.53 -9.38
N GLY A 70 -2.42 22.59 -10.09
CA GLY A 70 -1.82 22.83 -11.39
C GLY A 70 -2.81 22.83 -12.54
N ARG A 71 -3.71 21.83 -12.59
CA ARG A 71 -4.63 21.63 -13.72
C ARG A 71 -5.93 22.41 -13.56
N GLU A 72 -6.57 22.29 -12.38
CA GLU A 72 -7.90 22.84 -12.14
C GLU A 72 -7.87 24.24 -11.54
N ARG A 73 -6.74 24.66 -10.98
CA ARG A 73 -6.54 25.99 -10.36
C ARG A 73 -7.57 26.30 -9.26
N ARG A 74 -8.01 25.28 -8.52
CA ARG A 74 -9.01 25.40 -7.45
C ARG A 74 -8.41 25.65 -6.10
N VAL A 75 -7.10 25.52 -5.96
CA VAL A 75 -6.35 25.67 -4.72
C VAL A 75 -5.34 26.79 -4.87
N ALA A 76 -5.30 27.71 -3.92
CA ALA A 76 -4.43 28.88 -3.96
C ALA A 76 -3.01 28.55 -3.48
N VAL A 77 -2.84 27.61 -2.56
CA VAL A 77 -1.56 27.24 -1.94
C VAL A 77 -1.38 25.74 -1.99
N GLY A 78 -0.21 25.27 -2.40
CA GLY A 78 0.18 23.86 -2.40
C GLY A 78 1.56 23.66 -1.79
N ALA A 79 1.71 22.64 -0.93
CA ALA A 79 3.01 22.22 -0.44
C ALA A 79 3.57 21.12 -1.36
N PHE A 80 4.74 21.36 -1.93
CA PHE A 80 5.37 20.45 -2.87
C PHE A 80 6.88 20.38 -2.61
N GLY A 81 7.49 19.27 -2.98
CA GLY A 81 8.94 19.17 -3.07
C GLY A 81 9.51 20.05 -4.20
N LEU A 82 10.82 20.27 -4.22
CA LEU A 82 11.51 21.07 -5.24
C LEU A 82 11.20 20.64 -6.68
N TRP A 83 11.04 19.33 -6.91
CA TRP A 83 10.64 18.76 -8.20
C TRP A 83 9.30 19.34 -8.72
N GLY A 84 8.49 19.88 -7.82
CA GLY A 84 7.24 20.53 -8.14
C GLY A 84 7.41 21.79 -8.99
N ILE A 85 8.47 22.56 -8.78
CA ILE A 85 8.75 23.79 -9.53
C ILE A 85 8.90 23.49 -11.03
N ASP A 86 9.72 22.49 -11.38
CA ASP A 86 9.94 22.09 -12.77
C ASP A 86 8.68 21.47 -13.40
N ALA A 87 7.99 20.62 -12.62
CA ALA A 87 6.77 20.00 -13.09
C ALA A 87 5.64 21.00 -13.33
N LEU A 88 5.50 22.06 -12.50
CA LEU A 88 4.53 23.13 -12.72
C LEU A 88 4.88 23.93 -13.99
N LYS A 89 6.15 24.27 -14.20
CA LYS A 89 6.60 24.99 -15.39
C LYS A 89 6.34 24.20 -16.68
N LYS A 90 6.62 22.90 -16.68
CA LYS A 90 6.54 22.05 -17.88
C LYS A 90 5.14 21.51 -18.17
N LYS A 91 4.42 21.05 -17.14
CA LYS A 91 3.12 20.35 -17.30
C LYS A 91 1.92 21.26 -17.19
N PHE A 92 2.02 22.32 -16.39
CA PHE A 92 0.92 23.22 -16.08
C PHE A 92 1.37 24.67 -16.18
N PRO A 93 1.55 25.22 -17.41
CA PRO A 93 2.02 26.59 -17.58
C PRO A 93 1.08 27.56 -16.87
N MET A 94 1.54 28.08 -15.74
CA MET A 94 0.82 29.02 -14.88
C MET A 94 1.80 29.95 -14.16
N ASN A 95 1.34 31.14 -13.83
CA ASN A 95 2.10 32.02 -12.95
C ASN A 95 1.94 31.57 -11.50
N PHE A 96 3.04 31.29 -10.84
CA PHE A 96 3.07 30.93 -9.42
C PHE A 96 4.30 31.55 -8.75
N SER A 97 4.27 31.64 -7.44
CA SER A 97 5.39 32.09 -6.62
C SER A 97 5.77 31.02 -5.61
N VAL A 98 7.04 30.97 -5.24
CA VAL A 98 7.54 30.14 -4.14
C VAL A 98 7.71 31.03 -2.92
N VAL A 99 7.05 30.69 -1.84
CA VAL A 99 7.02 31.48 -0.59
C VAL A 99 7.38 30.60 0.60
N HIS A 100 7.82 31.21 1.68
CA HIS A 100 8.02 30.54 2.96
C HIS A 100 6.69 29.95 3.48
N PHE A 101 6.81 28.83 4.22
CA PHE A 101 5.66 28.37 5.00
C PHE A 101 5.26 29.42 6.04
N PRO A 102 3.97 29.49 6.39
CA PRO A 102 3.53 30.39 7.43
C PRO A 102 4.25 30.05 8.76
N THR A 103 4.70 31.09 9.47
CA THR A 103 5.35 30.95 10.76
C THR A 103 4.55 31.68 11.83
N GLY A 104 4.38 31.06 12.98
CA GLY A 104 3.82 31.72 14.16
C GLY A 104 4.81 32.72 14.76
N THR A 105 4.36 33.53 15.70
CA THR A 105 5.10 34.68 16.29
C THR A 105 6.45 34.34 16.92
N ASN A 106 6.71 33.06 17.25
CA ASN A 106 7.93 32.62 17.94
C ASN A 106 8.65 31.47 17.20
N SER A 107 8.32 31.17 15.96
CA SER A 107 8.88 30.03 15.25
C SER A 107 9.81 30.43 14.10
N LYS A 108 10.83 29.63 13.87
CA LYS A 108 11.64 29.67 12.66
C LYS A 108 10.89 28.98 11.52
N ASN A 109 11.33 29.20 10.30
CA ASN A 109 10.76 28.61 9.10
C ASN A 109 10.56 27.07 9.21
N GLY A 110 9.37 26.59 8.84
CA GLY A 110 8.98 25.18 8.92
C GLY A 110 9.39 24.33 7.70
N ALA A 111 10.27 24.78 6.83
CA ALA A 111 10.68 23.97 5.68
C ALA A 111 11.37 22.67 6.11
N PHE A 112 10.94 21.56 5.50
CA PHE A 112 11.46 20.23 5.77
C PHE A 112 12.54 19.86 4.73
N LEU A 113 13.72 19.43 5.20
CA LEU A 113 14.85 19.09 4.36
C LEU A 113 14.99 17.59 4.23
N GLY A 114 14.64 17.05 3.05
CA GLY A 114 15.01 15.70 2.66
C GLY A 114 16.34 15.70 1.90
N THR A 115 17.24 14.79 2.25
CA THR A 115 18.53 14.60 1.56
C THR A 115 18.58 13.21 0.93
N SER A 116 19.06 13.13 -0.31
CA SER A 116 19.41 11.86 -0.95
C SER A 116 20.90 11.57 -0.74
N GLY A 117 21.23 10.32 -0.41
CA GLY A 117 22.61 9.90 -0.13
C GLY A 117 23.08 8.78 -1.05
N LEU A 118 24.38 8.68 -1.23
CA LEU A 118 25.04 7.54 -1.86
C LEU A 118 25.54 6.58 -0.76
N TYR A 119 25.12 5.34 -0.85
CA TYR A 119 25.50 4.30 0.10
C TYR A 119 26.51 3.35 -0.53
N VAL A 120 27.61 3.07 0.19
CA VAL A 120 28.61 2.08 -0.21
C VAL A 120 28.48 0.90 0.74
N PHE A 121 28.05 -0.23 0.21
CA PHE A 121 27.87 -1.45 0.99
C PHE A 121 29.21 -2.12 1.30
N LYS A 122 29.30 -2.80 2.46
CA LYS A 122 30.44 -3.67 2.79
C LYS A 122 30.55 -4.78 1.75
N HIS A 123 31.77 -5.01 1.29
CA HIS A 123 32.09 -6.10 0.35
C HIS A 123 33.38 -6.79 0.83
N PRO A 124 33.53 -8.13 0.67
CA PRO A 124 34.76 -8.83 1.03
C PRO A 124 36.00 -8.29 0.31
N ASP A 125 35.84 -7.92 -0.96
CA ASP A 125 36.88 -7.27 -1.75
C ASP A 125 37.04 -5.78 -1.36
N ARG A 126 38.10 -5.48 -0.65
CA ARG A 126 38.41 -4.12 -0.17
C ARG A 126 38.71 -3.13 -1.31
N GLU A 127 39.24 -3.61 -2.44
CA GLU A 127 39.52 -2.74 -3.59
C GLU A 127 38.21 -2.26 -4.25
N ARG A 128 37.18 -3.11 -4.35
CA ARG A 128 35.86 -2.70 -4.81
C ARG A 128 35.25 -1.63 -3.89
N VAL A 129 35.38 -1.77 -2.58
CA VAL A 129 34.89 -0.75 -1.62
C VAL A 129 35.62 0.57 -1.82
N LYS A 130 36.96 0.54 -1.99
CA LYS A 130 37.75 1.76 -2.26
C LYS A 130 37.33 2.43 -3.56
N MET A 131 37.10 1.66 -4.63
CA MET A 131 36.67 2.20 -5.91
C MET A 131 35.25 2.80 -5.82
N ALA A 132 34.31 2.13 -5.12
CA ALA A 132 32.99 2.67 -4.86
C ALA A 132 33.03 3.98 -4.05
N MET A 133 33.87 4.05 -3.01
CA MET A 133 34.08 5.28 -2.25
C MET A 133 34.71 6.40 -3.08
N LYS A 134 35.64 6.05 -4.00
CA LYS A 134 36.23 7.03 -4.94
C LYS A 134 35.17 7.57 -5.89
N LEU A 135 34.32 6.71 -6.43
CA LEU A 135 33.20 7.10 -7.29
C LEU A 135 32.20 7.99 -6.52
N ALA A 136 31.82 7.60 -5.30
CA ALA A 136 30.90 8.40 -4.47
C ALA A 136 31.49 9.79 -4.20
N LYS A 137 32.79 9.90 -3.85
CA LYS A 137 33.47 11.18 -3.67
C LYS A 137 33.53 12.01 -4.93
N PHE A 138 33.73 11.39 -6.09
CA PHE A 138 33.73 12.06 -7.39
C PHE A 138 32.34 12.63 -7.69
N LEU A 139 31.30 11.80 -7.60
CA LEU A 139 29.91 12.23 -7.87
C LEU A 139 29.43 13.32 -6.90
N THR A 140 29.90 13.33 -5.67
CA THR A 140 29.56 14.33 -4.65
C THR A 140 30.56 15.48 -4.57
N SER A 141 31.49 15.63 -5.52
CA SER A 141 32.38 16.81 -5.58
C SER A 141 31.60 18.08 -5.92
N GLY A 142 32.08 19.25 -5.46
CA GLY A 142 31.40 20.51 -5.70
C GLY A 142 31.19 20.81 -7.18
N ASP A 143 32.15 20.45 -8.03
CA ASP A 143 32.06 20.70 -9.48
C ASP A 143 31.02 19.80 -10.15
N ASN A 144 30.99 18.50 -9.80
CA ASN A 144 29.99 17.58 -10.35
C ASN A 144 28.58 17.85 -9.81
N GLN A 145 28.47 18.41 -8.60
CA GLN A 145 27.16 18.80 -8.07
C GLN A 145 26.54 20.03 -8.78
N LYS A 146 27.31 20.78 -9.54
CA LYS A 146 26.76 21.83 -10.42
C LYS A 146 25.85 21.27 -11.50
N ASP A 147 26.07 20.03 -11.95
CA ASP A 147 25.24 19.34 -12.94
C ASP A 147 23.84 18.95 -12.39
N LEU A 148 23.61 19.05 -11.07
CA LEU A 148 22.28 18.90 -10.46
C LEU A 148 21.27 19.93 -10.96
N LEU A 149 21.71 20.98 -11.64
CA LEU A 149 20.86 21.93 -12.37
C LEU A 149 19.83 21.23 -13.27
N HIS A 150 20.22 20.13 -13.92
CA HIS A 150 19.34 19.37 -14.82
C HIS A 150 18.29 18.52 -14.09
N TYR A 151 18.43 18.33 -12.79
CA TYR A 151 17.59 17.42 -11.98
C TYR A 151 16.71 18.14 -10.96
N THR A 152 16.67 19.47 -10.97
CA THR A 152 15.87 20.29 -10.03
C THR A 152 16.19 19.95 -8.57
N GLN A 153 17.48 19.77 -8.26
CA GLN A 153 17.98 19.48 -6.91
C GLN A 153 19.06 20.47 -6.52
N PHE A 154 19.16 20.74 -5.23
CA PHE A 154 20.23 21.59 -4.70
C PHE A 154 21.47 20.78 -4.35
N PRO A 155 22.67 21.35 -4.56
CA PRO A 155 23.91 20.74 -4.13
C PRO A 155 23.94 20.66 -2.59
N THR A 156 24.44 19.54 -2.06
CA THR A 156 24.67 19.35 -0.61
C THR A 156 25.98 19.96 -0.16
N ARG A 157 26.88 20.32 -1.09
CA ARG A 157 28.13 20.99 -0.78
C ARG A 157 28.00 22.50 -0.94
N SER A 158 28.30 23.23 0.13
CA SER A 158 28.32 24.69 0.13
C SER A 158 29.27 25.28 -0.92
N SER A 159 30.36 24.58 -1.27
CA SER A 159 31.32 25.01 -2.30
C SER A 159 30.72 25.08 -3.73
N ALA A 160 29.61 24.40 -3.99
CA ALA A 160 28.92 24.48 -5.27
C ALA A 160 28.07 25.78 -5.42
N GLY A 161 27.73 26.43 -4.32
CA GLY A 161 26.92 27.65 -4.29
C GLY A 161 25.47 27.45 -4.73
N ASN A 162 24.80 28.56 -5.03
CA ASN A 162 23.48 28.53 -5.66
C ASN A 162 23.62 28.34 -7.17
N ILE A 163 23.38 27.10 -7.63
CA ILE A 163 23.45 26.74 -9.06
C ILE A 163 22.26 27.24 -9.88
N TYR A 164 21.23 27.80 -9.22
CA TYR A 164 19.99 28.30 -9.85
C TYR A 164 19.83 29.82 -9.73
N ALA A 165 20.93 30.58 -9.73
CA ALA A 165 20.90 32.03 -9.53
C ALA A 165 19.99 32.78 -10.54
N ASP A 166 19.86 32.23 -11.75
CA ASP A 166 19.06 32.82 -12.84
C ASP A 166 17.57 32.41 -12.79
N ASP A 167 17.19 31.49 -11.91
CA ASP A 167 15.80 31.05 -11.77
C ASP A 167 15.18 31.65 -10.49
N PRO A 168 14.23 32.58 -10.61
CA PRO A 168 13.64 33.25 -9.44
C PRO A 168 12.91 32.32 -8.50
N HIS A 169 12.25 31.26 -8.99
CA HIS A 169 11.54 30.27 -8.15
C HIS A 169 12.54 29.39 -7.39
N MET A 170 13.58 28.94 -8.05
CA MET A 170 14.63 28.13 -7.43
C MET A 170 15.46 28.96 -6.46
N THR A 171 15.74 30.24 -6.77
CA THR A 171 16.42 31.13 -5.84
C THR A 171 15.60 31.42 -4.59
N ALA A 172 14.26 31.57 -4.72
CA ALA A 172 13.38 31.66 -3.55
C ALA A 172 13.41 30.37 -2.71
N ALA A 173 13.35 29.19 -3.36
CA ALA A 173 13.46 27.91 -2.69
C ALA A 173 14.84 27.71 -2.01
N TRP A 174 15.94 28.20 -2.62
CA TRP A 174 17.27 28.19 -2.02
C TRP A 174 17.32 28.96 -0.70
N LYS A 175 16.68 30.12 -0.62
CA LYS A 175 16.60 30.90 0.63
C LYS A 175 15.83 30.14 1.72
N ILE A 176 14.72 29.50 1.35
CA ILE A 176 13.92 28.68 2.27
C ILE A 176 14.75 27.49 2.78
N LEU A 177 15.55 26.86 1.91
CA LEU A 177 16.43 25.74 2.25
C LEU A 177 17.42 26.11 3.37
N GLN A 178 17.98 27.32 3.37
CA GLN A 178 18.97 27.74 4.37
C GLN A 178 18.40 27.81 5.79
N GLU A 179 17.11 27.95 5.92
CA GLU A 179 16.39 28.07 7.20
C GLU A 179 15.65 26.79 7.58
N GLY A 180 15.69 25.76 6.71
CA GLY A 180 14.93 24.53 6.88
C GLY A 180 15.48 23.59 7.98
N GLN A 181 14.64 22.69 8.44
CA GLN A 181 14.98 21.67 9.43
C GLN A 181 15.20 20.31 8.75
N SER A 182 16.26 19.60 9.15
CA SER A 182 16.52 18.24 8.66
C SER A 182 15.69 17.20 9.39
N THR A 183 15.47 16.06 8.72
CA THR A 183 14.93 14.86 9.37
C THR A 183 15.87 14.32 10.43
N TYR A 184 15.30 13.62 11.39
CA TYR A 184 16.08 12.81 12.33
C TYR A 184 16.69 11.61 11.59
N ALA A 185 18.03 11.49 11.66
CA ALA A 185 18.76 10.45 10.97
C ALA A 185 18.93 9.22 11.87
N ASP A 186 17.91 8.37 11.93
CA ASP A 186 17.94 7.10 12.64
C ASP A 186 17.47 5.97 11.72
N SER A 187 18.09 4.81 11.78
CA SER A 187 17.73 3.64 10.96
C SER A 187 16.33 3.09 11.29
N ARG A 188 15.79 3.42 12.46
CA ARG A 188 14.46 3.02 12.94
C ARG A 188 13.37 4.02 12.54
N TRP A 189 13.77 5.16 11.94
CA TRP A 189 12.82 6.21 11.53
C TRP A 189 11.65 5.70 10.68
N PRO A 190 11.82 4.76 9.74
CA PRO A 190 10.69 4.25 8.95
C PRO A 190 9.54 3.69 9.79
N GLN A 191 9.82 3.09 10.95
CA GLN A 191 8.80 2.57 11.87
C GLN A 191 8.05 3.70 12.58
N VAL A 192 8.76 4.76 12.96
CA VAL A 192 8.17 5.96 13.56
C VAL A 192 7.31 6.71 12.54
N ASP A 193 7.79 6.80 11.32
CA ASP A 193 7.18 7.51 10.21
C ASP A 193 5.78 6.96 9.88
N GLU A 194 5.64 5.64 9.76
CA GLU A 194 4.33 5.01 9.49
C GLU A 194 3.32 5.28 10.61
N GLU A 195 3.77 5.22 11.88
CA GLU A 195 2.90 5.53 13.02
C GLU A 195 2.45 6.99 13.01
N LEU A 196 3.41 7.89 12.75
CA LEU A 196 3.13 9.33 12.67
C LEU A 196 2.15 9.62 11.53
N GLN A 197 2.39 9.09 10.34
CA GLN A 197 1.54 9.25 9.17
C GLN A 197 0.11 8.80 9.43
N SER A 198 -0.05 7.58 9.95
CA SER A 198 -1.37 7.01 10.24
C SER A 198 -2.14 7.83 11.28
N SER A 199 -1.48 8.25 12.34
CA SER A 199 -2.12 8.99 13.43
C SER A 199 -2.41 10.44 13.08
N LEU A 200 -1.52 11.11 12.34
CA LEU A 200 -1.80 12.44 11.77
C LEU A 200 -3.02 12.41 10.85
N GLN A 201 -3.11 11.40 9.99
CA GLN A 201 -4.24 11.23 9.10
C GLN A 201 -5.55 11.03 9.87
N GLN A 202 -5.56 10.21 10.92
CA GLN A 202 -6.73 10.03 11.79
C GLN A 202 -7.13 11.33 12.52
N ALA A 203 -6.14 12.09 12.99
CA ALA A 203 -6.39 13.38 13.64
C ALA A 203 -6.90 14.44 12.65
N LEU A 204 -6.35 14.51 11.44
CA LEU A 204 -6.79 15.42 10.38
C LEU A 204 -8.20 15.08 9.85
N LEU A 205 -8.58 13.80 9.87
CA LEU A 205 -9.92 13.33 9.51
C LEU A 205 -10.91 13.33 10.68
N GLU A 206 -10.50 13.86 11.84
CA GLU A 206 -11.31 13.96 13.08
C GLU A 206 -11.86 12.60 13.58
N LYS A 207 -11.17 11.49 13.26
CA LYS A 207 -11.53 10.16 13.76
C LYS A 207 -10.96 9.88 15.15
N LEU A 208 -9.90 10.58 15.53
CA LEU A 208 -9.29 10.53 16.86
C LEU A 208 -8.93 11.94 17.30
N PRO A 209 -9.15 12.33 18.59
CA PRO A 209 -8.68 13.60 19.12
C PRO A 209 -7.18 13.78 18.92
N ALA A 210 -6.76 14.96 18.50
CA ALA A 210 -5.38 15.27 18.10
C ALA A 210 -4.35 14.98 19.20
N ASP A 211 -4.67 15.35 20.43
CA ASP A 211 -3.87 15.12 21.63
C ASP A 211 -3.63 13.62 21.87
N LYS A 212 -4.71 12.82 21.83
CA LYS A 212 -4.62 11.36 22.01
C LYS A 212 -3.87 10.68 20.88
N ALA A 213 -4.07 11.13 19.64
CA ALA A 213 -3.37 10.59 18.48
C ALA A 213 -1.86 10.83 18.62
N MET A 214 -1.45 12.05 18.93
CA MET A 214 -0.02 12.40 19.03
C MET A 214 0.63 11.83 20.28
N GLN A 215 -0.07 11.74 21.41
CA GLN A 215 0.44 11.06 22.59
C GLN A 215 0.72 9.58 22.32
N ALA A 216 -0.19 8.86 21.69
CA ALA A 216 0.00 7.45 21.34
C ALA A 216 1.22 7.23 20.41
N VAL A 217 1.39 8.13 19.43
CA VAL A 217 2.59 8.10 18.56
C VAL A 217 3.86 8.38 19.35
N ALA A 218 3.85 9.40 20.21
CA ALA A 218 5.05 9.77 20.97
C ALA A 218 5.49 8.64 21.91
N GLU A 219 4.56 7.98 22.59
CA GLU A 219 4.86 6.83 23.44
C GLU A 219 5.46 5.67 22.64
N ARG A 220 4.91 5.38 21.45
CA ARG A 220 5.36 4.27 20.61
C ARG A 220 6.68 4.58 19.93
N ALA A 221 6.85 5.79 19.38
CA ALA A 221 8.09 6.26 18.78
C ALA A 221 9.24 6.25 19.78
N ASN A 222 9.01 6.74 21.00
CA ASN A 222 10.05 6.74 22.04
C ASN A 222 10.45 5.33 22.47
N ARG A 223 9.52 4.37 22.48
CA ARG A 223 9.87 2.95 22.69
C ARG A 223 10.74 2.41 21.57
N ILE A 224 10.41 2.70 20.30
CA ILE A 224 11.19 2.29 19.13
C ILE A 224 12.61 2.90 19.20
N LEU A 225 12.72 4.18 19.51
CA LEU A 225 13.98 4.91 19.54
C LEU A 225 14.85 4.59 20.78
N SER A 226 14.30 4.03 21.85
CA SER A 226 15.04 3.64 23.06
C SER A 226 15.77 2.28 22.97
N VAL A 227 15.49 1.46 21.94
CA VAL A 227 16.13 0.16 21.76
C VAL A 227 17.53 0.33 21.17
N GLU A 228 18.56 -0.20 21.79
CA GLU A 228 19.94 -0.19 21.27
C GLU A 228 20.05 -1.06 20.01
N SER A 229 20.83 -0.59 19.02
CA SER A 229 21.05 -1.30 17.76
C SER A 229 22.04 -2.46 17.95
N GLY A 230 21.57 -3.68 18.06
CA GLY A 230 22.39 -4.88 18.12
C GLY A 230 22.94 -5.33 16.75
N SER A 231 23.99 -6.15 16.78
CA SER A 231 24.77 -6.59 15.62
C SER A 231 24.14 -7.82 14.94
N MET A 232 23.82 -7.70 13.64
CA MET A 232 23.25 -8.73 12.78
C MET A 232 24.32 -9.72 12.28
N LYS A 233 24.79 -10.67 13.09
CA LYS A 233 25.89 -11.57 12.66
C LYS A 233 25.61 -13.08 12.60
N ASP A 234 24.64 -13.63 13.30
CA ASP A 234 24.58 -15.09 13.50
C ASP A 234 23.49 -15.88 12.76
N ASP A 235 22.46 -15.24 12.18
CA ASP A 235 21.32 -15.96 11.61
C ASP A 235 21.50 -16.48 10.17
N ILE A 236 22.45 -15.94 9.41
CA ILE A 236 22.67 -16.35 8.01
C ILE A 236 23.21 -17.80 7.92
N ASN A 237 23.85 -18.29 8.98
CA ASN A 237 24.45 -19.63 8.95
C ASN A 237 23.45 -20.78 9.20
N GLN A 238 22.41 -20.59 10.00
CA GLN A 238 21.43 -21.67 10.29
C GLN A 238 20.47 -21.93 9.11
N SER A 239 19.98 -20.89 8.46
CA SER A 239 19.12 -21.00 7.28
C SER A 239 19.83 -21.70 6.11
N SER A 240 21.12 -21.44 5.93
CA SER A 240 21.93 -22.07 4.88
C SER A 240 22.16 -23.58 5.12
N LEU A 241 22.26 -24.01 6.36
CA LEU A 241 22.48 -25.42 6.71
C LEU A 241 21.24 -26.27 6.43
N PHE A 242 20.05 -25.80 6.80
CA PHE A 242 18.80 -26.51 6.53
C PHE A 242 18.50 -26.62 5.04
N ALA A 243 18.67 -25.55 4.27
CA ALA A 243 18.50 -25.57 2.82
C ALA A 243 19.45 -26.58 2.15
N LYS A 244 20.71 -26.65 2.60
CA LYS A 244 21.68 -27.66 2.14
C LYS A 244 21.25 -29.09 2.51
N THR A 245 20.68 -29.27 3.69
CA THR A 245 20.19 -30.59 4.16
C THR A 245 19.00 -31.06 3.32
N VAL A 246 18.02 -30.20 3.05
CA VAL A 246 16.87 -30.54 2.20
C VAL A 246 17.32 -30.84 0.76
N ALA A 247 18.24 -30.06 0.22
CA ALA A 247 18.81 -30.31 -1.10
C ALA A 247 19.55 -31.66 -1.16
N ALA A 248 20.34 -31.98 -0.14
CA ALA A 248 21.05 -33.26 -0.06
C ALA A 248 20.10 -34.46 0.03
N ILE A 249 19.06 -34.37 0.87
CA ILE A 249 18.02 -35.42 0.98
C ILE A 249 17.30 -35.59 -0.36
N SER A 250 16.98 -34.51 -1.07
CA SER A 250 16.32 -34.55 -2.38
C SER A 250 17.18 -35.23 -3.44
N VAL A 251 18.48 -34.95 -3.45
CA VAL A 251 19.44 -35.58 -4.35
C VAL A 251 19.58 -37.07 -4.04
N LEU A 252 19.69 -37.45 -2.75
CA LEU A 252 19.74 -38.83 -2.31
C LEU A 252 18.49 -39.62 -2.69
N ALA A 253 17.29 -39.03 -2.51
CA ALA A 253 16.03 -39.61 -2.90
C ALA A 253 15.92 -39.82 -4.41
N LEU A 254 16.43 -38.88 -5.21
CA LEU A 254 16.48 -38.98 -6.66
C LEU A 254 17.43 -40.11 -7.09
N ILE A 255 18.61 -40.21 -6.48
CA ILE A 255 19.58 -41.29 -6.73
C ILE A 255 18.96 -42.65 -6.39
N PHE A 256 18.27 -42.76 -5.24
CA PHE A 256 17.55 -43.98 -4.83
C PHE A 256 16.46 -44.36 -5.83
N ALA A 257 15.67 -43.39 -6.32
CA ALA A 257 14.63 -43.62 -7.32
C ALA A 257 15.22 -44.11 -8.66
N LEU A 258 16.36 -43.60 -9.06
CA LEU A 258 17.10 -44.04 -10.27
C LEU A 258 17.61 -45.47 -10.11
N ILE A 259 18.20 -45.80 -8.95
CA ILE A 259 18.75 -47.14 -8.67
C ILE A 259 17.60 -48.17 -8.58
N SER A 260 16.50 -47.84 -7.92
CA SER A 260 15.34 -48.71 -7.75
C SER A 260 14.46 -48.85 -8.97
N ARG A 261 14.77 -48.14 -10.07
CA ARG A 261 14.02 -48.12 -11.36
C ARG A 261 12.53 -47.75 -11.19
N GLN A 262 12.19 -47.02 -10.15
CA GLN A 262 10.81 -46.55 -9.91
C GLN A 262 10.53 -45.23 -10.65
N ALA A 263 10.18 -45.34 -11.93
CA ALA A 263 10.00 -44.19 -12.83
C ALA A 263 9.02 -43.13 -12.29
N HIS A 264 7.97 -43.52 -11.53
CA HIS A 264 7.04 -42.59 -10.92
C HIS A 264 7.67 -41.70 -9.83
N LEU A 265 8.65 -42.22 -9.07
CA LEU A 265 9.38 -41.42 -8.08
C LEU A 265 10.30 -40.38 -8.73
N ILE A 266 10.90 -40.72 -9.88
CA ILE A 266 11.77 -39.81 -10.64
C ILE A 266 11.00 -38.53 -11.06
N MET A 267 9.69 -38.66 -11.38
CA MET A 267 8.86 -37.53 -11.74
C MET A 267 8.36 -36.73 -10.54
N VAL A 268 8.09 -37.40 -9.41
CA VAL A 268 7.47 -36.75 -8.22
C VAL A 268 8.52 -36.06 -7.34
N ILE A 269 9.72 -36.66 -7.17
CA ILE A 269 10.77 -36.13 -6.28
C ILE A 269 11.16 -34.69 -6.62
N PRO A 270 11.41 -34.26 -7.86
CA PRO A 270 11.73 -32.86 -8.16
C PRO A 270 10.62 -31.89 -7.74
N ALA A 271 9.36 -32.24 -7.99
CA ALA A 271 8.21 -31.42 -7.62
C ALA A 271 8.09 -31.30 -6.09
N VAL A 272 8.18 -32.41 -5.36
CA VAL A 272 8.15 -32.41 -3.88
C VAL A 272 9.34 -31.66 -3.30
N SER A 273 10.54 -31.81 -3.90
CA SER A 273 11.75 -31.12 -3.44
C SER A 273 11.64 -29.59 -3.62
N ILE A 274 11.16 -29.14 -4.76
CA ILE A 274 10.94 -27.71 -5.03
C ILE A 274 9.89 -27.16 -4.06
N THR A 275 8.77 -27.86 -3.89
CA THR A 275 7.72 -27.46 -2.94
C THR A 275 8.24 -27.46 -1.51
N GLY A 276 9.01 -28.48 -1.12
CA GLY A 276 9.64 -28.57 0.19
C GLY A 276 10.59 -27.41 0.47
N LEU A 277 11.45 -27.09 -0.48
CA LEU A 277 12.47 -26.06 -0.31
C LEU A 277 11.92 -24.63 -0.40
N PHE A 278 11.01 -24.36 -1.32
CA PHE A 278 10.56 -22.99 -1.59
C PHE A 278 9.23 -22.63 -0.95
N LEU A 279 8.44 -23.60 -0.46
CA LEU A 279 7.18 -23.35 0.22
C LEU A 279 7.23 -23.78 1.68
N PHE A 280 7.49 -25.08 1.96
CA PHE A 280 7.40 -25.58 3.33
C PHE A 280 8.54 -25.09 4.23
N TYR A 281 9.74 -24.96 3.71
CA TYR A 281 10.87 -24.48 4.51
C TYR A 281 10.67 -23.00 4.95
N PRO A 282 10.41 -22.02 4.06
CA PRO A 282 10.16 -20.65 4.49
C PRO A 282 8.93 -20.52 5.41
N LEU A 283 7.90 -21.36 5.22
CA LEU A 283 6.73 -21.38 6.08
C LEU A 283 7.07 -21.87 7.49
N ALA A 284 7.86 -22.94 7.61
CA ALA A 284 8.31 -23.44 8.90
C ALA A 284 9.24 -22.43 9.60
N ASP A 285 10.13 -21.79 8.87
CA ASP A 285 11.04 -20.77 9.39
C ASP A 285 10.27 -19.53 9.87
N ALA A 286 9.30 -19.05 9.10
CA ALA A 286 8.40 -17.97 9.52
C ALA A 286 7.60 -18.33 10.78
N LEU A 287 7.10 -19.59 10.88
CA LEU A 287 6.40 -20.05 12.07
C LEU A 287 7.32 -20.09 13.30
N LEU A 288 8.54 -20.56 13.16
CA LEU A 288 9.54 -20.54 14.24
C LEU A 288 9.91 -19.12 14.64
N LEU A 289 10.03 -18.22 13.67
CA LEU A 289 10.31 -16.80 13.90
C LEU A 289 9.20 -16.12 14.72
N ALA A 290 7.95 -16.46 14.48
CA ALA A 290 6.81 -15.95 15.24
C ALA A 290 6.91 -16.25 16.76
N PHE A 291 7.63 -17.31 17.15
CA PHE A 291 7.90 -17.65 18.56
C PHE A 291 9.23 -17.10 19.09
N ARG A 292 9.92 -16.23 18.34
CA ARG A 292 11.16 -15.62 18.80
C ARG A 292 10.98 -14.11 18.98
N ASP A 293 11.62 -13.54 19.99
CA ASP A 293 11.75 -12.09 20.12
C ASP A 293 12.77 -11.62 19.07
N TYR A 294 12.26 -11.33 17.87
CA TYR A 294 13.08 -10.85 16.76
C TYR A 294 13.01 -9.33 16.71
N ARG A 295 14.13 -8.68 16.99
CA ARG A 295 14.33 -7.23 16.77
C ARG A 295 15.44 -7.03 15.76
N ILE A 296 15.42 -5.92 15.04
CA ILE A 296 16.46 -5.64 14.04
C ILE A 296 17.84 -5.73 14.69
N GLY A 297 18.60 -6.79 14.33
CA GLY A 297 19.97 -7.02 14.81
C GLY A 297 20.12 -7.95 16.00
N GLU A 298 19.04 -8.40 16.64
CA GLU A 298 19.11 -9.37 17.74
C GLU A 298 18.01 -10.43 17.59
N VAL A 299 18.38 -11.69 17.70
CA VAL A 299 17.43 -12.80 17.84
C VAL A 299 17.41 -13.17 19.31
N GLY A 300 16.34 -12.78 19.98
CA GLY A 300 16.10 -13.10 21.39
C GLY A 300 15.66 -14.55 21.60
N GLY A 301 15.34 -14.90 22.86
CA GLY A 301 14.82 -16.20 23.25
C GLY A 301 13.42 -16.47 22.68
N TYR A 302 12.92 -17.69 22.96
CA TYR A 302 11.54 -18.04 22.61
C TYR A 302 10.54 -17.24 23.45
N THR A 303 9.51 -16.70 22.80
CA THR A 303 8.46 -15.90 23.42
C THR A 303 7.12 -16.10 22.74
N ILE A 304 6.03 -15.83 23.43
CA ILE A 304 4.67 -15.72 22.90
C ILE A 304 4.23 -14.23 22.77
N GLU A 305 5.12 -13.30 23.11
CA GLU A 305 4.79 -11.88 23.19
C GLU A 305 4.38 -11.31 21.83
N ASN A 306 4.92 -11.82 20.71
CA ASN A 306 4.54 -11.42 19.37
C ASN A 306 3.03 -11.64 19.11
N PHE A 307 2.48 -12.76 19.55
CA PHE A 307 1.05 -13.03 19.43
C PHE A 307 0.21 -12.11 20.31
N VAL A 308 0.68 -11.83 21.53
CA VAL A 308 0.01 -10.88 22.43
C VAL A 308 0.05 -9.46 21.85
N ARG A 309 1.18 -9.05 21.27
CA ARG A 309 1.32 -7.78 20.57
C ARG A 309 0.37 -7.69 19.37
N ALA A 310 0.32 -8.73 18.53
CA ALA A 310 -0.56 -8.77 17.35
C ALA A 310 -2.04 -8.63 17.74
N ILE A 311 -2.52 -9.38 18.74
CA ILE A 311 -3.91 -9.34 19.18
C ILE A 311 -4.27 -7.97 19.81
N ASN A 312 -3.32 -7.34 20.48
CA ASN A 312 -3.52 -6.02 21.10
C ASN A 312 -3.24 -4.85 20.13
N ASP A 313 -2.73 -5.09 18.91
CA ASP A 313 -2.52 -4.05 17.91
C ASP A 313 -3.86 -3.70 17.24
N PRO A 314 -4.37 -2.46 17.42
CA PRO A 314 -5.61 -2.03 16.76
C PRO A 314 -5.57 -2.15 15.24
N LYS A 315 -4.39 -1.99 14.62
CA LYS A 315 -4.21 -2.12 13.16
C LYS A 315 -4.41 -3.57 12.74
N PHE A 316 -3.83 -4.53 13.46
CA PHE A 316 -3.97 -5.95 13.18
C PHE A 316 -5.43 -6.42 13.37
N VAL A 317 -6.06 -6.04 14.47
CA VAL A 317 -7.47 -6.37 14.74
C VAL A 317 -8.38 -5.80 13.66
N LYS A 318 -8.18 -4.52 13.27
CA LYS A 318 -8.95 -3.89 12.20
C LYS A 318 -8.73 -4.61 10.86
N ALA A 319 -7.49 -4.96 10.54
CA ALA A 319 -7.14 -5.69 9.33
C ALA A 319 -7.80 -7.08 9.29
N GLY A 320 -7.86 -7.78 10.42
CA GLY A 320 -8.56 -9.05 10.56
C GLY A 320 -10.05 -8.93 10.24
N TRP A 321 -10.74 -7.96 10.84
CA TRP A 321 -12.15 -7.70 10.57
C TRP A 321 -12.40 -7.30 9.11
N ASN A 322 -11.57 -6.43 8.55
CA ASN A 322 -11.70 -6.03 7.15
C ASN A 322 -11.53 -7.23 6.21
N THR A 323 -10.54 -8.10 6.46
CA THR A 323 -10.31 -9.31 5.65
C THR A 323 -11.51 -10.26 5.72
N LEU A 324 -12.08 -10.44 6.91
CA LEU A 324 -13.25 -11.28 7.10
C LEU A 324 -14.47 -10.72 6.37
N ILE A 325 -14.77 -9.42 6.55
CA ILE A 325 -15.91 -8.77 5.88
C ILE A 325 -15.72 -8.81 4.36
N TYR A 326 -14.50 -8.49 3.87
CA TYR A 326 -14.17 -8.56 2.45
C TYR A 326 -14.47 -9.96 1.89
N SER A 327 -14.00 -11.01 2.55
CA SER A 327 -14.21 -12.41 2.13
C SER A 327 -15.67 -12.80 2.14
N LEU A 328 -16.40 -12.45 3.21
CA LEU A 328 -17.83 -12.80 3.37
C LEU A 328 -18.72 -12.08 2.35
N VAL A 329 -18.33 -10.91 1.86
CA VAL A 329 -19.14 -10.15 0.89
C VAL A 329 -18.70 -10.45 -0.54
N VAL A 330 -17.39 -10.37 -0.83
CA VAL A 330 -16.89 -10.48 -2.21
C VAL A 330 -17.04 -11.89 -2.76
N VAL A 331 -16.79 -12.93 -1.96
CA VAL A 331 -16.81 -14.31 -2.47
C VAL A 331 -18.22 -14.75 -2.87
N PRO A 332 -19.26 -14.64 -2.02
CA PRO A 332 -20.61 -15.00 -2.42
C PRO A 332 -21.11 -14.14 -3.58
N ALA A 333 -20.81 -12.84 -3.57
CA ALA A 333 -21.22 -11.94 -4.65
C ALA A 333 -20.59 -12.32 -6.00
N ASN A 334 -19.30 -12.65 -6.04
CA ASN A 334 -18.62 -13.11 -7.24
C ASN A 334 -19.15 -14.46 -7.74
N VAL A 335 -19.33 -15.41 -6.82
CA VAL A 335 -19.86 -16.74 -7.17
C VAL A 335 -21.28 -16.62 -7.72
N PHE A 336 -22.13 -15.83 -7.07
CA PHE A 336 -23.49 -15.56 -7.55
C PHE A 336 -23.51 -14.87 -8.91
N THR A 337 -22.71 -13.81 -9.09
CA THR A 337 -22.60 -13.10 -10.36
C THR A 337 -22.11 -14.04 -11.47
N ALA A 338 -21.09 -14.87 -11.19
CA ALA A 338 -20.60 -15.85 -12.14
C ALA A 338 -21.66 -16.88 -12.55
N LEU A 339 -22.45 -17.38 -11.58
CA LEU A 339 -23.56 -18.31 -11.83
C LEU A 339 -24.64 -17.68 -12.71
N VAL A 340 -25.05 -16.45 -12.41
CA VAL A 340 -26.06 -15.72 -13.20
C VAL A 340 -25.55 -15.48 -14.63
N VAL A 341 -24.33 -14.94 -14.77
CA VAL A 341 -23.73 -14.68 -16.08
C VAL A 341 -23.56 -15.98 -16.90
N ALA A 342 -23.08 -17.06 -16.27
CA ALA A 342 -22.97 -18.36 -16.92
C ALA A 342 -24.33 -18.87 -17.39
N SER A 343 -25.38 -18.74 -16.56
CA SER A 343 -26.74 -19.17 -16.90
C SER A 343 -27.31 -18.41 -18.09
N LEU A 344 -27.09 -17.09 -18.15
CA LEU A 344 -27.51 -16.27 -19.28
C LEU A 344 -26.78 -16.65 -20.58
N ILE A 345 -25.47 -16.85 -20.50
CA ILE A 345 -24.64 -17.21 -21.66
C ILE A 345 -24.90 -18.65 -22.10
N TYR A 346 -25.24 -19.58 -21.19
CA TYR A 346 -25.50 -20.98 -21.54
C TYR A 346 -26.60 -21.16 -22.56
N GLY A 347 -27.67 -20.39 -22.44
CA GLY A 347 -28.80 -20.39 -23.37
C GLY A 347 -28.52 -19.72 -24.73
N MET A 348 -27.44 -18.97 -24.87
CA MET A 348 -27.10 -18.26 -26.11
C MET A 348 -26.55 -19.23 -27.17
N LYS A 349 -26.71 -18.89 -28.45
CA LYS A 349 -26.24 -19.66 -29.60
C LYS A 349 -25.30 -18.83 -30.49
N GLY A 350 -24.48 -19.51 -31.27
CA GLY A 350 -23.64 -18.89 -32.30
C GLY A 350 -22.56 -17.95 -31.75
N TRP A 351 -22.26 -16.90 -32.50
CA TRP A 351 -21.18 -15.96 -32.23
C TRP A 351 -21.40 -15.14 -30.93
N LEU A 352 -22.68 -14.82 -30.59
CA LEU A 352 -23.01 -14.10 -29.36
C LEU A 352 -22.53 -14.84 -28.11
N LYS A 353 -22.67 -16.15 -28.04
CA LYS A 353 -22.16 -16.99 -26.95
C LYS A 353 -20.66 -16.82 -26.79
N ASN A 354 -19.93 -16.90 -27.89
CA ASN A 354 -18.47 -16.79 -27.88
C ASN A 354 -18.02 -15.35 -27.55
N PHE A 355 -18.73 -14.35 -28.06
CA PHE A 355 -18.46 -12.95 -27.75
C PHE A 355 -18.62 -12.65 -26.27
N PHE A 356 -19.73 -13.02 -25.64
CA PHE A 356 -19.94 -12.77 -24.22
C PHE A 356 -18.99 -13.57 -23.33
N ARG A 357 -18.67 -14.82 -23.71
CA ARG A 357 -17.64 -15.59 -23.00
C ARG A 357 -16.29 -14.86 -23.02
N ALA A 358 -15.87 -14.37 -24.16
CA ALA A 358 -14.62 -13.62 -24.31
C ALA A 358 -14.70 -12.29 -23.55
N ALA A 359 -15.78 -11.52 -23.68
CA ALA A 359 -15.96 -10.22 -23.06
C ALA A 359 -15.90 -10.28 -21.52
N TYR A 360 -16.51 -11.28 -20.89
CA TYR A 360 -16.45 -11.47 -19.44
C TYR A 360 -15.15 -12.11 -18.96
N TYR A 361 -14.46 -12.89 -19.80
CA TYR A 361 -13.19 -13.52 -19.45
C TYR A 361 -11.99 -12.58 -19.60
N LEU A 362 -12.01 -11.72 -20.62
CA LEU A 362 -10.87 -10.87 -20.99
C LEU A 362 -10.36 -9.98 -19.84
N PRO A 363 -11.22 -9.30 -19.05
CA PRO A 363 -10.74 -8.54 -17.89
C PRO A 363 -10.00 -9.38 -16.86
N GLY A 364 -10.35 -10.66 -16.70
CA GLY A 364 -9.69 -11.59 -15.78
C GLY A 364 -8.25 -11.97 -16.17
N VAL A 365 -7.88 -11.77 -17.44
CA VAL A 365 -6.51 -11.99 -17.95
C VAL A 365 -5.63 -10.77 -17.70
N ALA A 366 -6.22 -9.60 -17.54
CA ALA A 366 -5.46 -8.37 -17.27
C ALA A 366 -4.80 -8.41 -15.88
N SER A 367 -3.62 -7.80 -15.77
CA SER A 367 -2.92 -7.68 -14.48
C SER A 367 -3.79 -6.98 -13.44
N VAL A 368 -3.76 -7.49 -12.20
CA VAL A 368 -4.46 -6.87 -11.05
C VAL A 368 -4.06 -5.40 -10.90
N VAL A 369 -2.80 -5.06 -11.13
CA VAL A 369 -2.29 -3.69 -11.05
C VAL A 369 -2.99 -2.78 -12.05
N VAL A 370 -3.10 -3.20 -13.31
CA VAL A 370 -3.75 -2.42 -14.37
C VAL A 370 -5.24 -2.21 -14.05
N LEU A 371 -5.94 -3.28 -13.68
CA LEU A 371 -7.37 -3.17 -13.31
C LEU A 371 -7.56 -2.25 -12.10
N THR A 372 -6.69 -2.32 -11.12
CA THR A 372 -6.78 -1.46 -9.93
C THR A 372 -6.54 0.02 -10.28
N MET A 373 -5.61 0.32 -11.21
CA MET A 373 -5.42 1.69 -11.71
C MET A 373 -6.65 2.23 -12.43
N VAL A 374 -7.35 1.39 -13.20
CA VAL A 374 -8.63 1.76 -13.82
C VAL A 374 -9.68 2.07 -12.75
N TRP A 375 -9.81 1.22 -11.74
CA TRP A 375 -10.72 1.48 -10.62
C TRP A 375 -10.35 2.73 -9.84
N ARG A 376 -9.05 2.99 -9.60
CA ARG A 376 -8.58 4.22 -8.96
C ARG A 376 -8.97 5.46 -9.74
N TRP A 377 -8.93 5.41 -11.07
CA TRP A 377 -9.44 6.49 -11.92
C TRP A 377 -10.96 6.62 -11.84
N ILE A 378 -11.73 5.50 -11.91
CA ILE A 378 -13.19 5.49 -11.80
C ILE A 378 -13.65 6.14 -10.48
N PHE A 379 -12.96 5.84 -9.37
CA PHE A 379 -13.26 6.35 -8.03
C PHE A 379 -12.59 7.69 -7.71
N ASN A 380 -11.86 8.29 -8.64
CA ASN A 380 -11.23 9.59 -8.38
C ASN A 380 -12.29 10.63 -8.02
N THR A 381 -12.05 11.38 -6.92
CA THR A 381 -13.03 12.33 -6.38
C THR A 381 -13.35 13.47 -7.33
N GLU A 382 -12.37 13.89 -8.14
CA GLU A 382 -12.47 15.09 -8.99
C GLU A 382 -12.96 14.77 -10.39
N VAL A 383 -12.29 13.84 -11.06
CA VAL A 383 -12.49 13.55 -12.50
C VAL A 383 -12.99 12.13 -12.75
N GLY A 384 -13.23 11.36 -11.67
CA GLY A 384 -13.66 9.97 -11.79
C GLY A 384 -15.07 9.80 -12.36
N LEU A 385 -15.26 8.68 -13.05
CA LEU A 385 -16.52 8.38 -13.72
C LEU A 385 -17.70 8.36 -12.74
N CYS A 386 -17.53 7.78 -11.54
CA CYS A 386 -18.58 7.73 -10.52
C CYS A 386 -19.04 9.14 -10.11
N ASN A 387 -18.12 10.02 -9.79
CA ASN A 387 -18.48 11.38 -9.38
C ASN A 387 -18.93 12.26 -10.54
N THR A 388 -18.48 12.00 -11.75
CA THR A 388 -19.00 12.65 -12.95
C THR A 388 -20.47 12.29 -13.16
N THR A 389 -20.83 11.02 -13.00
CA THR A 389 -22.22 10.56 -13.07
C THR A 389 -23.08 11.15 -11.95
N LEU A 390 -22.57 11.18 -10.70
CA LEU A 390 -23.27 11.80 -9.57
C LEU A 390 -23.56 13.28 -9.81
N ARG A 391 -22.57 14.03 -10.29
CA ARG A 391 -22.76 15.45 -10.66
C ARG A 391 -23.79 15.65 -11.76
N TRP A 392 -23.81 14.77 -12.76
CA TRP A 392 -24.81 14.80 -13.80
C TRP A 392 -26.24 14.56 -13.27
N LEU A 393 -26.36 13.75 -12.19
CA LEU A 393 -27.62 13.52 -11.48
C LEU A 393 -27.93 14.62 -10.43
N GLY A 394 -27.12 15.69 -10.34
CA GLY A 394 -27.29 16.76 -9.35
C GLY A 394 -26.88 16.40 -7.91
N MET A 395 -26.16 15.29 -7.73
CA MET A 395 -25.70 14.81 -6.42
C MET A 395 -24.29 15.33 -6.09
N ALA A 396 -24.02 15.50 -4.80
CA ALA A 396 -22.70 15.89 -4.32
C ALA A 396 -21.66 14.80 -4.60
N PRO A 397 -20.39 15.18 -4.91
CA PRO A 397 -19.33 14.22 -5.12
C PRO A 397 -18.97 13.48 -3.81
N ILE A 398 -18.67 12.20 -3.94
CA ILE A 398 -18.32 11.29 -2.84
C ILE A 398 -16.80 11.06 -2.83
N GLY A 399 -16.20 11.03 -1.65
CA GLY A 399 -14.80 10.69 -1.45
C GLY A 399 -14.57 9.18 -1.46
N TRP A 400 -14.79 8.50 -2.58
CA TRP A 400 -14.76 7.04 -2.71
C TRP A 400 -13.53 6.37 -2.10
N LEU A 401 -12.36 7.00 -2.22
CA LEU A 401 -11.08 6.45 -1.72
C LEU A 401 -10.48 7.30 -0.60
N THR A 402 -11.08 8.46 -0.31
CA THR A 402 -10.55 9.46 0.62
C THR A 402 -11.38 9.58 1.90
N ASP A 403 -12.60 9.06 1.90
CA ASP A 403 -13.46 8.99 3.07
C ASP A 403 -13.25 7.64 3.80
N PRO A 404 -12.87 7.65 5.11
CA PRO A 404 -12.62 6.43 5.88
C PRO A 404 -13.81 5.48 5.99
N ASP A 405 -15.04 6.00 5.95
CA ASP A 405 -16.24 5.19 6.09
C ASP A 405 -16.67 4.57 4.75
N ILE A 406 -16.23 5.14 3.63
CA ILE A 406 -16.60 4.72 2.27
C ILE A 406 -15.49 3.92 1.59
N ALA A 407 -14.22 4.24 1.86
CA ALA A 407 -13.08 3.68 1.13
C ALA A 407 -13.04 2.14 1.14
N PHE A 408 -13.37 1.52 2.28
CA PHE A 408 -13.39 0.06 2.37
C PHE A 408 -14.50 -0.56 1.49
N TRP A 409 -15.67 0.07 1.41
CA TRP A 409 -16.75 -0.38 0.52
C TRP A 409 -16.38 -0.21 -0.96
N SER A 410 -15.61 0.83 -1.30
CA SER A 410 -15.08 1.00 -2.66
C SER A 410 -14.11 -0.11 -3.04
N VAL A 411 -13.27 -0.57 -2.09
CA VAL A 411 -12.41 -1.75 -2.29
C VAL A 411 -13.27 -3.00 -2.52
N ILE A 412 -14.32 -3.21 -1.75
CA ILE A 412 -15.26 -4.35 -1.91
C ILE A 412 -15.94 -4.29 -3.27
N ILE A 413 -16.50 -3.15 -3.66
CA ILE A 413 -17.16 -2.95 -4.96
C ILE A 413 -16.22 -3.28 -6.13
N SER A 414 -14.97 -2.77 -6.06
CA SER A 414 -13.98 -3.07 -7.09
C SER A 414 -13.61 -4.56 -7.13
N GLY A 415 -13.63 -5.25 -5.97
CA GLY A 415 -13.43 -6.70 -5.85
C GLY A 415 -14.55 -7.52 -6.48
N ILE A 416 -15.80 -7.10 -6.30
CA ILE A 416 -16.98 -7.77 -6.89
C ILE A 416 -17.00 -7.56 -8.41
N LEU A 417 -16.74 -6.35 -8.88
CA LEU A 417 -16.83 -5.98 -10.29
C LEU A 417 -15.57 -6.30 -11.10
N LYS A 418 -14.54 -6.85 -10.46
CA LYS A 418 -13.25 -7.13 -11.09
C LYS A 418 -13.35 -8.04 -12.31
N SER A 419 -14.02 -9.16 -12.24
CA SER A 419 -14.48 -10.06 -13.31
C SER A 419 -14.88 -11.43 -12.77
N PRO A 420 -16.08 -11.91 -13.04
CA PRO A 420 -16.49 -13.28 -12.74
C PRO A 420 -16.01 -14.30 -13.79
N GLY A 421 -15.19 -13.89 -14.78
CA GLY A 421 -14.91 -14.65 -16.00
C GLY A 421 -14.38 -16.06 -15.78
N GLY A 422 -13.42 -16.25 -14.88
CA GLY A 422 -12.89 -17.58 -14.55
C GLY A 422 -13.95 -18.51 -13.95
N SER A 423 -14.64 -18.04 -12.92
CA SER A 423 -15.72 -18.78 -12.26
C SER A 423 -16.89 -19.05 -13.20
N MET A 424 -17.23 -18.08 -14.07
CA MET A 424 -18.24 -18.24 -15.12
C MET A 424 -17.90 -19.39 -16.07
N LEU A 425 -16.65 -19.53 -16.52
CA LEU A 425 -16.24 -20.63 -17.41
C LEU A 425 -16.36 -21.98 -16.71
N ILE A 426 -16.02 -22.06 -15.43
CA ILE A 426 -16.17 -23.30 -14.63
C ILE A 426 -17.64 -23.67 -14.54
N TYR A 427 -18.53 -22.71 -14.27
CA TYR A 427 -19.97 -22.96 -14.28
C TYR A 427 -20.48 -23.39 -15.66
N LEU A 428 -20.06 -22.76 -16.75
CA LEU A 428 -20.45 -23.16 -18.11
C LEU A 428 -20.04 -24.60 -18.43
N ALA A 429 -18.84 -25.02 -18.00
CA ALA A 429 -18.38 -26.38 -18.15
C ALA A 429 -19.22 -27.37 -17.32
N SER A 430 -19.53 -27.00 -16.07
CA SER A 430 -20.37 -27.84 -15.21
C SER A 430 -21.82 -27.94 -15.69
N MET A 431 -22.39 -26.85 -16.22
CA MET A 431 -23.73 -26.85 -16.83
C MET A 431 -23.83 -27.78 -18.02
N ALA A 432 -22.74 -27.91 -18.81
CA ALA A 432 -22.72 -28.82 -19.96
C ALA A 432 -22.83 -30.29 -19.58
N ASN A 433 -22.55 -30.65 -18.33
CA ASN A 433 -22.67 -32.02 -17.81
C ASN A 433 -24.05 -32.34 -17.22
N ILE A 434 -24.96 -31.36 -17.14
CA ILE A 434 -26.33 -31.60 -16.67
C ILE A 434 -27.12 -32.32 -17.78
N PRO A 435 -27.70 -33.50 -17.50
CA PRO A 435 -28.51 -34.22 -18.52
C PRO A 435 -29.68 -33.37 -19.03
N GLN A 436 -29.75 -33.22 -20.34
CA GLN A 436 -30.81 -32.43 -20.96
C GLN A 436 -32.21 -32.98 -20.71
N SER A 437 -32.36 -34.31 -20.52
CA SER A 437 -33.60 -34.98 -20.17
C SER A 437 -34.29 -34.40 -18.92
N LEU A 438 -33.54 -33.88 -17.95
CA LEU A 438 -34.11 -33.22 -16.76
C LEU A 438 -34.85 -31.94 -17.12
N TYR A 439 -34.34 -31.16 -18.07
CA TYR A 439 -34.96 -29.93 -18.53
C TYR A 439 -36.18 -30.26 -19.41
N GLU A 440 -36.09 -31.30 -20.27
CA GLU A 440 -37.20 -31.76 -21.13
C GLU A 440 -38.37 -32.31 -20.30
N SER A 441 -38.10 -33.10 -19.26
CA SER A 441 -39.15 -33.56 -18.34
C SER A 441 -39.83 -32.39 -17.62
N ALA A 442 -39.05 -31.41 -17.15
CA ALA A 442 -39.59 -30.20 -16.52
C ALA A 442 -40.41 -29.34 -17.51
N ASP A 443 -40.07 -29.35 -18.80
CA ASP A 443 -40.84 -28.67 -19.85
C ASP A 443 -42.22 -29.34 -20.04
N ILE A 444 -42.28 -30.67 -20.02
CA ILE A 444 -43.53 -31.44 -20.08
C ILE A 444 -44.44 -31.11 -18.91
N GLU A 445 -43.86 -30.94 -17.70
CA GLU A 445 -44.58 -30.53 -16.49
C GLU A 445 -44.95 -29.02 -16.45
N GLY A 446 -44.57 -28.25 -17.47
CA GLY A 446 -44.91 -26.82 -17.58
C GLY A 446 -44.06 -25.92 -16.67
N ALA A 447 -42.86 -26.35 -16.25
CA ALA A 447 -41.96 -25.54 -15.42
C ALA A 447 -41.35 -24.39 -16.23
N GLY A 448 -41.59 -23.17 -15.79
CA GLY A 448 -40.98 -21.97 -16.39
C GLY A 448 -39.46 -21.88 -16.19
N PRO A 449 -38.74 -21.01 -16.93
CA PRO A 449 -37.26 -20.94 -16.92
C PRO A 449 -36.67 -20.72 -15.53
N LEU A 450 -37.26 -19.81 -14.73
CA LEU A 450 -36.78 -19.51 -13.38
C LEU A 450 -36.96 -20.68 -12.43
N ARG A 451 -38.07 -21.45 -12.57
CA ARG A 451 -38.32 -22.64 -11.75
C ARG A 451 -37.34 -23.74 -12.09
N LYS A 452 -37.02 -23.99 -13.35
CA LYS A 452 -35.96 -24.90 -13.79
C LYS A 452 -34.59 -24.48 -13.26
N TRP A 453 -34.28 -23.18 -13.30
CA TRP A 453 -33.02 -22.68 -12.79
C TRP A 453 -32.86 -22.95 -11.30
N TRP A 454 -33.87 -22.64 -10.46
CA TRP A 454 -33.81 -22.84 -9.01
C TRP A 454 -33.85 -24.30 -8.59
N HIS A 455 -34.56 -25.16 -9.28
CA HIS A 455 -34.81 -26.55 -8.85
C HIS A 455 -33.95 -27.58 -9.59
N ILE A 456 -33.37 -27.25 -10.74
CA ILE A 456 -32.50 -28.16 -11.49
C ILE A 456 -31.09 -27.60 -11.55
N THR A 457 -30.90 -26.41 -12.12
CA THR A 457 -29.56 -25.86 -12.39
C THR A 457 -28.80 -25.59 -11.12
N VAL A 458 -29.34 -24.80 -10.19
CA VAL A 458 -28.66 -24.39 -8.96
C VAL A 458 -28.31 -25.59 -8.08
N PRO A 459 -29.22 -26.54 -7.78
CA PRO A 459 -28.89 -27.70 -6.94
C PRO A 459 -27.84 -28.62 -7.56
N LEU A 460 -27.91 -28.88 -8.87
CA LEU A 460 -26.94 -29.74 -9.56
C LEU A 460 -25.56 -29.12 -9.68
N LEU A 461 -25.44 -27.80 -9.56
CA LEU A 461 -24.19 -27.06 -9.52
C LEU A 461 -23.65 -26.86 -8.10
N SER A 462 -24.28 -27.41 -7.07
CA SER A 462 -23.85 -27.23 -5.66
C SER A 462 -22.40 -27.60 -5.41
N GLY A 463 -21.92 -28.70 -5.98
CA GLY A 463 -20.52 -29.10 -5.90
C GLY A 463 -19.56 -28.08 -6.51
N THR A 464 -19.90 -27.55 -7.69
CA THR A 464 -19.15 -26.49 -8.36
C THR A 464 -19.19 -25.20 -7.55
N THR A 465 -20.34 -24.85 -7.00
CA THR A 465 -20.52 -23.68 -6.14
C THR A 465 -19.65 -23.79 -4.89
N THR A 466 -19.66 -24.95 -4.20
CA THR A 466 -18.82 -25.20 -3.04
C THR A 466 -17.34 -25.07 -3.39
N PHE A 467 -16.90 -25.66 -4.50
CA PHE A 467 -15.53 -25.53 -4.97
C PHE A 467 -15.13 -24.05 -5.20
N LEU A 468 -15.98 -23.28 -5.87
CA LEU A 468 -15.74 -21.85 -6.14
C LEU A 468 -15.80 -21.00 -4.87
N MET A 469 -16.66 -21.35 -3.91
CA MET A 469 -16.70 -20.67 -2.60
C MET A 469 -15.41 -20.90 -1.81
N ILE A 470 -14.91 -22.14 -1.75
CA ILE A 470 -13.66 -22.45 -1.03
C ILE A 470 -12.47 -21.79 -1.68
N THR A 471 -12.29 -21.96 -3.01
CA THR A 471 -11.16 -21.37 -3.73
C THR A 471 -11.22 -19.84 -3.75
N GLY A 472 -12.43 -19.27 -3.84
CA GLY A 472 -12.69 -17.85 -3.72
C GLY A 472 -12.36 -17.31 -2.32
N ALA A 473 -12.72 -18.04 -1.26
CA ALA A 473 -12.38 -17.65 0.11
C ALA A 473 -10.88 -17.63 0.35
N ILE A 474 -10.15 -18.65 -0.13
CA ILE A 474 -8.67 -18.67 -0.06
C ILE A 474 -8.09 -17.43 -0.76
N ALA A 475 -8.55 -17.11 -1.97
CA ALA A 475 -8.08 -15.95 -2.71
C ALA A 475 -8.45 -14.62 -2.03
N ALA A 476 -9.63 -14.52 -1.43
CA ALA A 476 -10.10 -13.31 -0.75
C ALA A 476 -9.36 -13.07 0.57
N LEU A 477 -9.03 -14.12 1.33
CA LEU A 477 -8.22 -14.01 2.54
C LEU A 477 -6.78 -13.53 2.24
N GLN A 478 -6.30 -13.71 1.00
CA GLN A 478 -4.98 -13.28 0.53
C GLN A 478 -5.03 -11.94 -0.24
N VAL A 479 -6.12 -11.17 -0.14
CA VAL A 479 -6.23 -9.89 -0.80
C VAL A 479 -5.13 -8.94 -0.32
N PHE A 480 -4.34 -8.40 -1.26
CA PHE A 480 -3.21 -7.51 -0.98
C PHE A 480 -3.06 -6.43 -2.03
N ALA A 481 -2.69 -6.82 -3.27
CA ALA A 481 -2.32 -5.89 -4.33
C ALA A 481 -3.42 -4.86 -4.64
N GLN A 482 -4.68 -5.25 -4.52
CA GLN A 482 -5.82 -4.37 -4.71
C GLN A 482 -5.87 -3.26 -3.64
N VAL A 483 -5.69 -3.61 -2.36
CA VAL A 483 -5.66 -2.65 -1.26
C VAL A 483 -4.45 -1.74 -1.38
N LEU A 484 -3.26 -2.31 -1.60
CA LEU A 484 -2.01 -1.56 -1.76
C LEU A 484 -2.12 -0.51 -2.88
N MET A 485 -2.63 -0.90 -4.07
CA MET A 485 -2.68 -0.01 -5.22
C MET A 485 -3.85 0.98 -5.20
N LEU A 486 -4.98 0.62 -4.59
CA LEU A 486 -6.18 1.47 -4.59
C LEU A 486 -6.11 2.54 -3.50
N THR A 487 -5.79 2.15 -2.28
CA THR A 487 -5.88 2.98 -1.07
C THR A 487 -4.60 3.06 -0.26
N ASP A 488 -3.65 2.14 -0.49
CA ASP A 488 -2.44 1.98 0.33
C ASP A 488 -2.79 1.84 1.83
N GLY A 489 -3.79 1.00 2.13
CA GLY A 489 -4.28 0.74 3.49
C GLY A 489 -5.13 1.83 4.13
N GLY A 490 -5.21 3.02 3.50
CA GLY A 490 -5.88 4.21 4.02
C GLY A 490 -7.31 4.43 3.48
N PRO A 491 -7.95 5.55 3.88
CA PRO A 491 -7.47 6.58 4.82
C PRO A 491 -7.30 6.05 6.25
N GLY A 492 -6.23 6.47 6.92
CA GLY A 492 -5.87 5.93 8.23
C GLY A 492 -5.61 4.42 8.17
N ILE A 493 -6.42 3.64 8.89
CA ILE A 493 -6.37 2.17 8.89
C ILE A 493 -7.64 1.53 8.29
N SER A 494 -8.49 2.32 7.62
CA SER A 494 -9.86 1.92 7.27
C SER A 494 -9.91 0.76 6.28
N THR A 495 -8.93 0.64 5.37
CA THR A 495 -8.90 -0.40 4.34
C THR A 495 -7.79 -1.44 4.54
N GLN A 496 -7.05 -1.38 5.65
CA GLN A 496 -6.03 -2.38 5.95
C GLN A 496 -6.63 -3.78 6.01
N VAL A 497 -5.93 -4.75 5.41
CA VAL A 497 -6.24 -6.18 5.42
C VAL A 497 -5.02 -6.95 5.97
N VAL A 498 -5.20 -8.20 6.40
CA VAL A 498 -4.14 -8.95 7.08
C VAL A 498 -2.85 -9.02 6.26
N VAL A 499 -2.93 -9.39 4.98
CA VAL A 499 -1.71 -9.50 4.14
C VAL A 499 -1.05 -8.14 3.91
N TYR A 500 -1.83 -7.05 3.84
CA TYR A 500 -1.27 -5.69 3.80
C TYR A 500 -0.54 -5.36 5.12
N ARG A 501 -1.11 -5.73 6.27
CA ARG A 501 -0.45 -5.52 7.58
C ARG A 501 0.84 -6.33 7.71
N VAL A 502 0.84 -7.60 7.28
CA VAL A 502 2.05 -8.44 7.21
C VAL A 502 3.12 -7.77 6.33
N TYR A 503 2.72 -7.25 5.16
CA TYR A 503 3.65 -6.54 4.27
C TYR A 503 4.23 -5.29 4.94
N THR A 504 3.40 -4.46 5.57
CA THR A 504 3.88 -3.23 6.22
C THR A 504 4.77 -3.55 7.41
N SER A 505 4.40 -4.50 8.26
CA SER A 505 5.25 -4.94 9.38
C SER A 505 6.61 -5.44 8.91
N ALA A 506 6.65 -6.29 7.89
CA ALA A 506 7.91 -6.86 7.43
C ALA A 506 8.78 -5.89 6.62
N PHE A 507 8.19 -5.13 5.67
CA PHE A 507 8.95 -4.38 4.66
C PHE A 507 8.96 -2.86 4.87
N ARG A 508 8.09 -2.32 5.70
CA ARG A 508 8.10 -0.91 6.09
C ARG A 508 8.59 -0.73 7.53
N ASP A 509 8.04 -1.49 8.46
CA ASP A 509 8.38 -1.39 9.89
C ASP A 509 9.61 -2.23 10.26
N PHE A 510 10.02 -3.17 9.40
CA PHE A 510 11.09 -4.15 9.65
C PHE A 510 10.89 -4.96 10.94
N ASP A 511 9.65 -5.14 11.38
CA ASP A 511 9.26 -5.97 12.50
C ASP A 511 8.83 -7.36 11.99
N PHE A 512 9.81 -8.26 11.89
CA PHE A 512 9.59 -9.61 11.37
C PHE A 512 8.99 -10.57 12.41
N GLY A 513 8.92 -10.15 13.68
CA GLY A 513 8.31 -10.94 14.75
C GLY A 513 6.80 -10.76 14.88
N LEU A 514 6.25 -9.72 14.28
CA LEU A 514 4.83 -9.41 14.23
C LEU A 514 4.24 -9.89 12.90
#